data_fb8392eed143321539a7d9ba4e7eebeb
#
_entry.id   fb8392eed143321539a7d9ba4e7eebeb
#
_cell.length_a   1.000
_cell.length_b   1.000
_cell.length_c   1.000
_cell.angle_alpha   90.00
_cell.angle_beta   90.00
_cell.angle_gamma   90.00
#
_symmetry.space_group_name_H-M   'P 1'
#
loop_
_entity.id
_entity.type
_entity.pdbx_description
1 polymer ?
#
loop_
_entity_poly.entity_id
_entity_poly.type
_entity_poly.pdbx_seq_one_letter_code
_entity_poly.pdbx_strand_id
1 'polypeptide(L)'
;MSANLPAVPPAAPLNMRVQSLRKAPGRPPVYTPLRTHLARLIAFGGALAIGTLGSWHMLKAFGDGRSTLLQYILLVFFALTFYWVAFSTTACLAGFLPLRRHKAALDPDGGKVALVMPVYGEDPAMTHAALLAMAQQISQTAIAERCEIFIISDTQKPDAWLGETRALHILRERSPIPVWYRRRAQNVGRKSGNVENFVRRWGGRYAYMVMLDADSLMEAATLTEMVARMDAEPRLGLLQTMPRLIGGESLLARAIQFAGALYGPIVARGVAAWQGEDGNYWGHNAIIRVHAFAESCGLPILRGRNPIGGHIMSHDFVEAALLRRAGWDVRMDPDLGGSYEGL
;
A
#
# COMPACT_ATOMS: atom_id res chain seq x y z
N MET A 1 1.77 32.28 -14.18
CA MET A 1 0.98 32.82 -13.04
C MET A 1 1.13 31.99 -11.74
N SER A 2 2.29 31.40 -11.41
CA SER A 2 2.43 30.50 -10.23
C SER A 2 3.31 31.03 -9.09
N ALA A 3 3.87 32.21 -9.17
CA ALA A 3 4.87 32.71 -8.21
C ALA A 3 4.35 33.10 -6.82
N ASN A 4 3.04 33.11 -6.59
CA ASN A 4 2.41 33.56 -5.32
C ASN A 4 1.41 32.58 -4.69
N LEU A 5 1.46 31.29 -5.02
CA LEU A 5 0.62 30.33 -4.31
C LEU A 5 1.14 30.14 -2.87
N PRO A 6 0.24 30.12 -1.86
CA PRO A 6 0.63 29.82 -0.48
C PRO A 6 1.30 28.44 -0.40
N ALA A 7 2.16 28.23 0.62
CA ALA A 7 2.88 26.97 0.78
C ALA A 7 1.94 25.76 0.94
N VAL A 8 0.78 25.98 1.54
CA VAL A 8 -0.27 24.95 1.79
C VAL A 8 -1.62 25.48 1.34
N PRO A 9 -2.57 24.60 0.99
CA PRO A 9 -3.92 25.01 0.64
C PRO A 9 -4.69 25.48 1.90
N PRO A 10 -5.87 26.11 1.72
CA PRO A 10 -6.77 26.42 2.82
C PRO A 10 -7.05 25.18 3.68
N ALA A 11 -7.11 25.34 4.98
CA ALA A 11 -7.40 24.26 5.92
C ALA A 11 -8.81 23.71 5.66
N ALA A 12 -8.89 22.38 5.64
CA ALA A 12 -10.13 21.61 5.56
C ALA A 12 -10.01 20.42 6.52
N PRO A 13 -10.18 20.66 7.83
CA PRO A 13 -9.90 19.67 8.85
C PRO A 13 -10.88 18.50 8.77
N LEU A 14 -10.37 17.30 8.99
CA LEU A 14 -11.15 16.07 9.10
C LEU A 14 -10.81 15.36 10.40
N ASN A 15 -11.84 15.00 11.16
CA ASN A 15 -11.63 14.34 12.45
C ASN A 15 -11.16 12.91 12.24
N MET A 16 -10.04 12.55 12.84
CA MET A 16 -9.48 11.21 12.82
C MET A 16 -9.47 10.65 14.23
N ARG A 17 -10.41 9.74 14.53
CA ARG A 17 -10.59 9.15 15.86
C ARG A 17 -9.58 8.03 16.08
N VAL A 18 -8.92 8.04 17.25
CA VAL A 18 -8.06 6.93 17.67
C VAL A 18 -8.89 5.68 17.88
N GLN A 19 -8.49 4.60 17.25
CA GLN A 19 -9.22 3.34 17.25
C GLN A 19 -8.87 2.48 18.47
N SER A 20 -9.86 1.76 19.01
CA SER A 20 -9.60 0.69 19.96
C SER A 20 -9.24 -0.59 19.20
N LEU A 21 -8.09 -1.18 19.46
CA LEU A 21 -7.70 -2.47 18.85
C LEU A 21 -8.47 -3.66 19.45
N ARG A 22 -9.17 -3.46 20.59
CA ARG A 22 -9.91 -4.51 21.31
C ARG A 22 -11.41 -4.58 21.00
N LYS A 23 -11.99 -3.44 20.61
CA LYS A 23 -13.44 -3.33 20.36
C LYS A 23 -13.70 -3.38 18.86
N ALA A 24 -14.46 -4.37 18.39
CA ALA A 24 -14.94 -4.38 17.02
C ALA A 24 -16.00 -3.29 16.82
N PRO A 25 -15.97 -2.53 15.71
CA PRO A 25 -17.09 -1.69 15.34
C PRO A 25 -18.30 -2.58 14.97
N GLY A 26 -19.51 -2.09 15.24
CA GLY A 26 -20.76 -2.83 14.96
C GLY A 26 -21.17 -2.82 13.49
N ARG A 27 -20.22 -2.82 12.54
CA ARG A 27 -20.53 -2.84 11.10
C ARG A 27 -20.59 -4.26 10.56
N PRO A 28 -21.44 -4.54 9.55
CA PRO A 28 -21.51 -5.85 8.95
C PRO A 28 -20.18 -6.20 8.27
N PRO A 29 -19.81 -7.49 8.27
CA PRO A 29 -18.59 -7.93 7.58
C PRO A 29 -18.69 -7.68 6.08
N VAL A 30 -17.53 -7.52 5.45
CA VAL A 30 -17.41 -7.44 4.00
C VAL A 30 -17.90 -8.75 3.37
N TYR A 31 -18.69 -8.65 2.31
CA TYR A 31 -19.14 -9.84 1.58
C TYR A 31 -17.98 -10.47 0.82
N THR A 32 -17.69 -11.72 1.10
CA THR A 32 -16.67 -12.49 0.42
C THR A 32 -17.27 -13.34 -0.69
N PRO A 33 -16.93 -13.13 -1.97
CA PRO A 33 -17.44 -13.93 -3.08
C PRO A 33 -17.04 -15.40 -3.03
N LEU A 34 -17.87 -16.30 -3.56
CA LEU A 34 -17.62 -17.76 -3.58
C LEU A 34 -16.26 -18.12 -4.18
N ARG A 35 -15.85 -17.44 -5.25
CA ARG A 35 -14.53 -17.65 -5.88
C ARG A 35 -13.36 -17.33 -4.93
N THR A 36 -13.47 -16.33 -4.05
CA THR A 36 -12.47 -16.03 -3.04
C THR A 36 -12.41 -17.16 -2.01
N HIS A 37 -13.55 -17.76 -1.65
CA HIS A 37 -13.56 -18.97 -0.82
C HIS A 37 -12.88 -20.15 -1.53
N LEU A 38 -13.12 -20.34 -2.84
CA LEU A 38 -12.45 -21.37 -3.64
C LEU A 38 -10.94 -21.10 -3.70
N ALA A 39 -10.51 -19.85 -3.94
CA ALA A 39 -9.12 -19.49 -3.92
C ALA A 39 -8.45 -19.75 -2.56
N ARG A 40 -9.15 -19.45 -1.47
CA ARG A 40 -8.71 -19.79 -0.10
C ARG A 40 -8.60 -21.30 0.12
N LEU A 41 -9.55 -22.07 -0.38
CA LEU A 41 -9.50 -23.53 -0.30
C LEU A 41 -8.29 -24.09 -1.05
N ILE A 42 -8.01 -23.60 -2.26
CA ILE A 42 -6.81 -23.98 -3.04
C ILE A 42 -5.54 -23.57 -2.28
N ALA A 43 -5.44 -22.32 -1.83
CA ALA A 43 -4.24 -21.81 -1.18
C ALA A 43 -3.96 -22.50 0.16
N PHE A 44 -4.90 -22.49 1.08
CA PHE A 44 -4.72 -23.02 2.44
C PHE A 44 -4.96 -24.53 2.54
N GLY A 45 -6.03 -25.03 1.91
CA GLY A 45 -6.34 -26.48 1.89
C GLY A 45 -5.30 -27.26 1.11
N GLY A 46 -4.87 -26.75 -0.05
CA GLY A 46 -3.78 -27.31 -0.84
C GLY A 46 -2.46 -27.33 -0.07
N ALA A 47 -2.11 -26.23 0.59
CA ALA A 47 -0.91 -26.16 1.44
C ALA A 47 -0.95 -27.16 2.57
N LEU A 48 -2.11 -27.30 3.23
CA LEU A 48 -2.31 -28.26 4.30
C LEU A 48 -2.12 -29.70 3.79
N ALA A 49 -2.75 -30.05 2.67
CA ALA A 49 -2.67 -31.39 2.08
C ALA A 49 -1.22 -31.73 1.66
N ILE A 50 -0.56 -30.85 0.89
CA ILE A 50 0.82 -31.06 0.42
C ILE A 50 1.79 -31.08 1.59
N GLY A 51 1.64 -30.13 2.54
CA GLY A 51 2.51 -30.03 3.72
C GLY A 51 2.43 -31.26 4.62
N THR A 52 1.21 -31.76 4.85
CA THR A 52 0.97 -32.99 5.63
C THR A 52 1.57 -34.20 4.93
N LEU A 53 1.32 -34.35 3.61
CA LEU A 53 1.84 -35.48 2.85
C LEU A 53 3.37 -35.47 2.83
N GLY A 54 4.01 -34.29 2.61
CA GLY A 54 5.47 -34.17 2.62
C GLY A 54 6.06 -34.46 4.01
N SER A 55 5.43 -33.97 5.07
CA SER A 55 5.88 -34.24 6.44
C SER A 55 5.76 -35.73 6.81
N TRP A 56 4.69 -36.40 6.33
CA TRP A 56 4.50 -37.83 6.50
C TRP A 56 5.57 -38.66 5.74
N HIS A 57 5.89 -38.28 4.49
CA HIS A 57 6.99 -38.91 3.75
C HIS A 57 8.35 -38.71 4.43
N MET A 58 8.60 -37.50 4.98
CA MET A 58 9.82 -37.22 5.73
C MET A 58 9.93 -38.08 7.00
N LEU A 59 8.81 -38.27 7.72
CA LEU A 59 8.76 -39.16 8.88
C LEU A 59 9.08 -40.61 8.49
N LYS A 60 8.52 -41.10 7.39
CA LYS A 60 8.82 -42.46 6.88
C LYS A 60 10.27 -42.64 6.43
N ALA A 61 10.92 -41.57 5.93
CA ALA A 61 12.33 -41.63 5.54
C ALA A 61 13.28 -41.86 6.73
N PHE A 62 12.81 -41.64 7.98
CA PHE A 62 13.60 -41.99 9.18
C PHE A 62 13.62 -43.48 9.50
N GLY A 63 12.84 -44.31 8.78
CA GLY A 63 12.78 -45.76 8.95
C GLY A 63 11.78 -46.19 10.05
N ASP A 64 11.62 -47.53 10.19
CA ASP A 64 10.63 -48.14 11.08
C ASP A 64 11.07 -48.22 12.56
N GLY A 65 12.25 -47.71 12.89
CA GLY A 65 12.79 -47.66 14.26
C GLY A 65 12.19 -46.53 15.12
N ARG A 66 12.59 -46.50 16.41
CA ARG A 66 12.25 -45.36 17.26
C ARG A 66 13.03 -44.12 16.76
N SER A 67 12.28 -43.08 16.36
CA SER A 67 12.90 -41.81 15.96
C SER A 67 13.60 -41.15 17.15
N THR A 68 14.79 -40.62 16.90
CA THR A 68 15.57 -39.88 17.89
C THR A 68 14.99 -38.46 18.07
N LEU A 69 15.31 -37.82 19.18
CA LEU A 69 14.93 -36.43 19.44
C LEU A 69 15.36 -35.50 18.30
N LEU A 70 16.58 -35.72 17.74
CA LEU A 70 17.07 -34.92 16.63
C LEU A 70 16.21 -35.06 15.36
N GLN A 71 15.74 -36.27 15.05
CA GLN A 71 14.82 -36.52 13.92
C GLN A 71 13.48 -35.81 14.11
N TYR A 72 12.91 -35.78 15.31
CA TYR A 72 11.70 -34.97 15.56
C TYR A 72 11.95 -33.47 15.41
N ILE A 73 13.07 -32.95 15.90
CA ILE A 73 13.47 -31.55 15.70
C ILE A 73 13.57 -31.23 14.19
N LEU A 74 14.26 -32.08 13.43
CA LEU A 74 14.36 -31.95 11.97
C LEU A 74 13.01 -31.99 11.28
N LEU A 75 12.11 -32.89 11.70
CA LEU A 75 10.74 -32.98 11.16
C LEU A 75 9.95 -31.69 11.39
N VAL A 76 10.08 -31.08 12.57
CA VAL A 76 9.41 -29.79 12.86
C VAL A 76 9.91 -28.68 11.93
N PHE A 77 11.23 -28.53 11.80
CA PHE A 77 11.81 -27.52 10.89
C PHE A 77 11.47 -27.79 9.43
N PHE A 78 11.54 -29.05 9.01
CA PHE A 78 11.11 -29.46 7.67
C PHE A 78 9.63 -29.11 7.44
N ALA A 79 8.75 -29.49 8.37
CA ALA A 79 7.33 -29.20 8.25
C ALA A 79 7.06 -27.70 8.13
N LEU A 80 7.62 -26.87 9.02
CA LEU A 80 7.47 -25.42 8.96
C LEU A 80 7.88 -24.85 7.60
N THR A 81 9.06 -25.23 7.10
CA THR A 81 9.58 -24.77 5.81
C THR A 81 8.74 -25.29 4.65
N PHE A 82 8.38 -26.57 4.69
CA PHE A 82 7.67 -27.22 3.60
C PHE A 82 6.21 -26.72 3.49
N TYR A 83 5.53 -26.47 4.62
CA TYR A 83 4.22 -25.82 4.60
C TYR A 83 4.29 -24.42 3.99
N TRP A 84 5.34 -23.65 4.29
CA TRP A 84 5.54 -22.34 3.70
C TRP A 84 5.69 -22.39 2.18
N VAL A 85 6.54 -23.33 1.68
CA VAL A 85 6.73 -23.54 0.23
C VAL A 85 5.44 -24.03 -0.42
N ALA A 86 4.75 -24.98 0.21
CA ALA A 86 3.47 -25.49 -0.27
C ALA A 86 2.42 -24.37 -0.36
N PHE A 87 2.32 -23.51 0.67
CA PHE A 87 1.41 -22.37 0.64
C PHE A 87 1.76 -21.39 -0.47
N SER A 88 3.03 -21.05 -0.65
CA SER A 88 3.46 -20.15 -1.73
C SER A 88 3.07 -20.73 -3.10
N THR A 89 3.26 -22.02 -3.31
CA THR A 89 2.91 -22.71 -4.56
C THR A 89 1.40 -22.74 -4.78
N THR A 90 0.63 -23.17 -3.79
CA THR A 90 -0.84 -23.26 -3.91
C THR A 90 -1.51 -21.89 -3.98
N ALA A 91 -0.96 -20.87 -3.33
CA ALA A 91 -1.40 -19.50 -3.50
C ALA A 91 -1.20 -19.03 -4.95
N CYS A 92 -0.05 -19.30 -5.56
CA CYS A 92 0.18 -19.01 -6.98
C CYS A 92 -0.83 -19.76 -7.88
N LEU A 93 -1.13 -21.04 -7.59
CA LEU A 93 -2.14 -21.80 -8.32
C LEU A 93 -3.54 -21.16 -8.21
N ALA A 94 -3.90 -20.62 -7.06
CA ALA A 94 -5.15 -19.87 -6.90
C ALA A 94 -5.23 -18.64 -7.82
N GLY A 95 -4.09 -18.05 -8.21
CA GLY A 95 -3.99 -16.93 -9.13
C GLY A 95 -4.41 -17.23 -10.58
N PHE A 96 -4.52 -18.50 -10.97
CA PHE A 96 -5.09 -18.90 -12.26
C PHE A 96 -6.62 -18.81 -12.31
N LEU A 97 -7.27 -18.68 -11.14
CA LEU A 97 -8.70 -18.39 -11.13
C LEU A 97 -8.96 -16.99 -11.72
N PRO A 98 -10.06 -16.82 -12.49
CA PRO A 98 -10.39 -15.50 -13.04
C PRO A 98 -10.66 -14.50 -11.90
N LEU A 99 -9.90 -13.41 -11.89
CA LEU A 99 -10.14 -12.30 -10.99
C LEU A 99 -11.45 -11.59 -11.34
N ARG A 100 -12.04 -10.92 -10.38
CA ARG A 100 -13.26 -10.13 -10.61
C ARG A 100 -12.93 -8.93 -11.48
N ARG A 101 -13.67 -8.77 -12.55
CA ARG A 101 -13.68 -7.50 -13.28
C ARG A 101 -14.45 -6.48 -12.45
N HIS A 102 -13.80 -5.40 -12.12
CA HIS A 102 -14.38 -4.30 -11.36
C HIS A 102 -14.87 -3.22 -12.33
N LYS A 103 -15.92 -2.52 -11.94
CA LYS A 103 -16.38 -1.36 -12.68
C LYS A 103 -15.36 -0.24 -12.54
N ALA A 104 -15.13 0.47 -13.63
CA ALA A 104 -14.35 1.70 -13.65
C ALA A 104 -15.16 2.73 -14.45
N ALA A 105 -15.56 3.79 -13.77
CA ALA A 105 -16.26 4.91 -14.39
C ALA A 105 -15.94 6.17 -13.60
N LEU A 106 -15.37 7.18 -14.25
CA LEU A 106 -15.12 8.46 -13.61
C LEU A 106 -16.45 9.15 -13.32
N ASP A 107 -16.57 9.67 -12.11
CA ASP A 107 -17.64 10.59 -11.74
C ASP A 107 -17.25 12.00 -12.21
N PRO A 108 -18.02 12.64 -13.11
CA PRO A 108 -17.75 14.00 -13.56
C PRO A 108 -17.68 15.02 -12.40
N ASP A 109 -18.50 14.81 -11.37
CA ASP A 109 -18.55 15.64 -10.16
C ASP A 109 -17.67 15.09 -9.02
N GLY A 110 -16.82 14.12 -9.34
CA GLY A 110 -15.97 13.45 -8.37
C GLY A 110 -15.01 14.41 -7.66
N GLY A 111 -14.79 14.19 -6.36
CA GLY A 111 -14.00 15.07 -5.53
C GLY A 111 -12.50 15.04 -5.86
N LYS A 112 -11.76 15.96 -5.23
CA LYS A 112 -10.30 16.11 -5.46
C LYS A 112 -9.50 14.89 -4.99
N VAL A 113 -8.33 14.73 -5.60
CA VAL A 113 -7.36 13.66 -5.35
C VAL A 113 -6.04 14.28 -4.94
N ALA A 114 -5.51 13.90 -3.78
CA ALA A 114 -4.17 14.29 -3.35
C ALA A 114 -3.15 13.19 -3.71
N LEU A 115 -2.12 13.53 -4.47
CA LEU A 115 -0.92 12.70 -4.57
C LEU A 115 -0.02 13.05 -3.39
N VAL A 116 0.00 12.22 -2.36
CA VAL A 116 0.68 12.48 -1.09
C VAL A 116 2.02 11.75 -1.08
N MET A 117 3.11 12.51 -1.02
CA MET A 117 4.47 11.99 -0.94
C MET A 117 5.10 12.39 0.40
N PRO A 118 5.20 11.45 1.36
CA PRO A 118 6.02 11.64 2.56
C PRO A 118 7.51 11.64 2.20
N VAL A 119 8.27 12.60 2.74
CA VAL A 119 9.72 12.67 2.56
C VAL A 119 10.43 12.89 3.90
N TYR A 120 11.64 12.32 4.05
CA TYR A 120 12.46 12.43 5.25
C TYR A 120 13.97 12.46 4.92
N GLY A 121 14.40 13.42 4.11
CA GLY A 121 15.79 13.62 3.77
C GLY A 121 16.27 12.86 2.53
N GLU A 122 15.34 12.33 1.73
CA GLU A 122 15.62 11.80 0.39
C GLU A 122 16.12 12.92 -0.55
N ASP A 123 16.76 12.52 -1.66
CA ASP A 123 17.23 13.46 -2.65
C ASP A 123 16.06 14.22 -3.31
N PRO A 124 15.98 15.55 -3.11
CA PRO A 124 14.90 16.33 -3.68
C PRO A 124 14.91 16.37 -5.21
N ALA A 125 16.06 16.16 -5.85
CA ALA A 125 16.15 16.17 -7.31
C ALA A 125 15.41 14.97 -7.90
N MET A 126 15.57 13.80 -7.33
CA MET A 126 14.89 12.57 -7.76
C MET A 126 13.38 12.62 -7.47
N THR A 127 12.99 12.94 -6.23
CA THR A 127 11.58 12.98 -5.81
C THR A 127 10.79 14.02 -6.60
N HIS A 128 11.34 15.22 -6.82
CA HIS A 128 10.64 16.26 -7.55
C HIS A 128 10.61 16.01 -9.06
N ALA A 129 11.63 15.37 -9.63
CA ALA A 129 11.60 14.93 -11.03
C ALA A 129 10.50 13.90 -11.28
N ALA A 130 10.35 12.90 -10.38
CA ALA A 130 9.28 11.92 -10.46
C ALA A 130 7.88 12.57 -10.36
N LEU A 131 7.70 13.50 -9.39
CA LEU A 131 6.45 14.24 -9.24
C LEU A 131 6.14 15.11 -10.45
N LEU A 132 7.15 15.76 -11.06
CA LEU A 132 6.96 16.56 -12.26
C LEU A 132 6.55 15.70 -13.47
N ALA A 133 7.20 14.55 -13.65
CA ALA A 133 6.86 13.61 -14.72
C ALA A 133 5.42 13.10 -14.58
N MET A 134 5.00 12.72 -13.36
CA MET A 134 3.61 12.33 -13.07
C MET A 134 2.64 13.50 -13.33
N ALA A 135 2.96 14.72 -12.87
CA ALA A 135 2.11 15.90 -13.10
C ALA A 135 1.88 16.21 -14.57
N GLN A 136 2.95 16.12 -15.38
CA GLN A 136 2.88 16.35 -16.82
C GLN A 136 2.01 15.31 -17.53
N GLN A 137 2.09 14.04 -17.15
CA GLN A 137 1.23 13.00 -17.69
C GLN A 137 -0.23 13.17 -17.22
N ILE A 138 -0.46 13.44 -15.94
CA ILE A 138 -1.80 13.66 -15.37
C ILE A 138 -2.52 14.81 -16.08
N SER A 139 -1.80 15.88 -16.41
CA SER A 139 -2.39 17.05 -17.08
C SER A 139 -3.04 16.75 -18.44
N GLN A 140 -2.73 15.60 -19.03
CA GLN A 140 -3.30 15.12 -20.29
C GLN A 140 -4.49 14.17 -20.09
N THR A 141 -4.96 13.99 -18.88
CA THR A 141 -6.03 13.04 -18.53
C THR A 141 -7.29 13.74 -18.02
N ALA A 142 -8.39 13.01 -17.99
CA ALA A 142 -9.67 13.52 -17.48
C ALA A 142 -9.67 13.83 -15.97
N ILE A 143 -8.64 13.37 -15.20
CA ILE A 143 -8.52 13.66 -13.77
C ILE A 143 -7.63 14.87 -13.46
N ALA A 144 -7.12 15.58 -14.47
CA ALA A 144 -6.16 16.67 -14.31
C ALA A 144 -6.62 17.74 -13.31
N GLU A 145 -7.85 18.22 -13.43
CA GLU A 145 -8.42 19.28 -12.57
C GLU A 145 -8.74 18.79 -11.15
N ARG A 146 -8.84 17.47 -10.97
CA ARG A 146 -9.07 16.86 -9.66
C ARG A 146 -7.78 16.64 -8.87
N CYS A 147 -6.61 16.54 -9.53
CA CYS A 147 -5.35 16.14 -8.93
C CYS A 147 -4.56 17.32 -8.38
N GLU A 148 -4.04 17.15 -7.18
CA GLU A 148 -3.09 18.07 -6.53
C GLU A 148 -1.95 17.25 -5.91
N ILE A 149 -0.71 17.72 -6.02
CA ILE A 149 0.44 17.11 -5.35
C ILE A 149 0.57 17.71 -3.95
N PHE A 150 0.81 16.86 -2.95
CA PHE A 150 1.04 17.27 -1.58
C PHE A 150 2.30 16.60 -1.01
N ILE A 151 3.40 17.32 -0.92
CA ILE A 151 4.64 16.85 -0.32
C ILE A 151 4.55 17.10 1.20
N ILE A 152 4.66 16.04 1.99
CA ILE A 152 4.63 16.09 3.46
C ILE A 152 5.99 15.71 4.02
N SER A 153 6.78 16.73 4.41
CA SER A 153 8.16 16.55 4.85
C SER A 153 8.27 16.45 6.37
N ASP A 154 9.09 15.48 6.80
CA ASP A 154 9.57 15.32 8.16
C ASP A 154 11.07 15.57 8.29
N THR A 155 11.71 16.09 7.24
CA THR A 155 13.14 16.36 7.17
C THR A 155 13.57 17.36 8.25
N GLN A 156 14.57 16.95 9.05
CA GLN A 156 15.04 17.71 10.19
C GLN A 156 16.34 18.48 9.92
N LYS A 157 17.19 17.93 9.03
CA LYS A 157 18.50 18.53 8.71
C LYS A 157 18.33 19.82 7.89
N PRO A 158 18.91 20.97 8.31
CA PRO A 158 18.75 22.26 7.62
C PRO A 158 19.11 22.21 6.14
N ASP A 159 20.25 21.64 5.80
CA ASP A 159 20.71 21.59 4.40
C ASP A 159 19.78 20.79 3.50
N ALA A 160 19.21 19.68 4.03
CA ALA A 160 18.30 18.84 3.29
C ALA A 160 16.96 19.56 3.02
N TRP A 161 16.32 20.17 4.05
CA TRP A 161 15.05 20.86 3.82
C TRP A 161 15.21 22.16 3.03
N LEU A 162 16.38 22.82 3.04
CA LEU A 162 16.70 23.91 2.12
C LEU A 162 16.76 23.41 0.67
N GLY A 163 17.36 22.22 0.45
CA GLY A 163 17.34 21.53 -0.84
C GLY A 163 15.92 21.24 -1.32
N GLU A 164 15.05 20.70 -0.44
CA GLU A 164 13.63 20.46 -0.73
C GLU A 164 12.92 21.78 -1.13
N THR A 165 13.14 22.87 -0.40
CA THR A 165 12.49 24.15 -0.68
C THR A 165 12.93 24.73 -2.05
N ARG A 166 14.21 24.56 -2.41
CA ARG A 166 14.75 25.00 -3.69
C ARG A 166 14.16 24.17 -4.84
N ALA A 167 14.12 22.86 -4.70
CA ALA A 167 13.52 21.96 -5.69
C ALA A 167 12.01 22.19 -5.83
N LEU A 168 11.31 22.47 -4.73
CA LEU A 168 9.88 22.82 -4.72
C LEU A 168 9.58 24.04 -5.59
N HIS A 169 10.44 25.07 -5.56
CA HIS A 169 10.25 26.27 -6.37
C HIS A 169 10.24 25.91 -7.86
N ILE A 170 11.23 25.13 -8.30
CA ILE A 170 11.34 24.63 -9.68
C ILE A 170 10.13 23.75 -10.05
N LEU A 171 9.71 22.85 -9.15
CA LEU A 171 8.56 21.97 -9.38
C LEU A 171 7.28 22.80 -9.58
N ARG A 172 7.04 23.82 -8.75
CA ARG A 172 5.86 24.69 -8.86
C ARG A 172 5.81 25.51 -10.14
N GLU A 173 6.97 25.97 -10.61
CA GLU A 173 7.05 26.73 -11.86
C GLU A 173 6.71 25.88 -13.09
N ARG A 174 7.05 24.58 -13.03
CA ARG A 174 6.93 23.65 -14.18
C ARG A 174 5.73 22.74 -14.11
N SER A 175 5.14 22.55 -12.94
CA SER A 175 4.01 21.64 -12.74
C SER A 175 2.71 22.23 -13.33
N PRO A 176 2.03 21.50 -14.20
CA PRO A 176 0.72 21.90 -14.72
C PRO A 176 -0.44 21.70 -13.71
N ILE A 177 -0.20 21.00 -12.61
CA ILE A 177 -1.20 20.81 -11.53
C ILE A 177 -0.68 21.44 -10.23
N PRO A 178 -1.57 21.81 -9.27
CA PRO A 178 -1.18 22.44 -8.02
C PRO A 178 -0.22 21.60 -7.19
N VAL A 179 0.80 22.24 -6.61
CA VAL A 179 1.79 21.59 -5.73
C VAL A 179 1.81 22.28 -4.38
N TRP A 180 1.59 21.50 -3.34
CA TRP A 180 1.59 21.92 -1.95
C TRP A 180 2.75 21.28 -1.18
N TYR A 181 3.31 21.99 -0.22
CA TYR A 181 4.41 21.51 0.61
C TYR A 181 4.19 21.89 2.06
N ARG A 182 4.39 20.94 2.95
CA ARG A 182 4.38 21.19 4.39
C ARG A 182 5.49 20.38 5.06
N ARG A 183 6.29 21.04 5.89
CA ARG A 183 7.27 20.41 6.77
C ARG A 183 6.81 20.46 8.22
N ARG A 184 6.97 19.37 8.95
CA ARG A 184 6.77 19.33 10.40
C ARG A 184 8.09 19.65 11.12
N ALA A 185 8.01 20.39 12.24
CA ALA A 185 9.15 20.67 13.09
C ALA A 185 9.62 19.42 13.86
N GLN A 186 8.72 18.48 14.13
CA GLN A 186 9.01 17.26 14.88
C GLN A 186 8.41 16.06 14.15
N ASN A 187 9.21 14.99 13.99
CA ASN A 187 8.81 13.74 13.35
C ASN A 187 8.11 12.82 14.38
N VAL A 188 6.96 13.26 14.90
CA VAL A 188 6.15 12.47 15.85
C VAL A 188 5.35 11.41 15.08
N GLY A 189 5.47 10.14 15.48
CA GLY A 189 4.76 9.03 14.84
C GLY A 189 5.29 8.67 13.45
N ARG A 190 6.41 9.24 13.02
CA ARG A 190 7.06 8.96 11.72
C ARG A 190 6.07 9.12 10.55
N LYS A 191 6.13 8.23 9.52
CA LYS A 191 5.27 8.25 8.33
C LYS A 191 3.78 8.25 8.70
N SER A 192 3.33 7.36 9.59
CA SER A 192 1.91 7.32 10.01
C SER A 192 1.44 8.62 10.65
N GLY A 193 2.24 9.20 11.57
CA GLY A 193 1.91 10.50 12.19
C GLY A 193 1.99 11.66 11.20
N ASN A 194 2.79 11.54 10.13
CA ASN A 194 2.86 12.51 9.05
C ASN A 194 1.58 12.50 8.22
N VAL A 195 1.12 11.32 7.83
CA VAL A 195 -0.15 11.10 7.10
C VAL A 195 -1.34 11.51 7.97
N GLU A 196 -1.37 11.10 9.25
CA GLU A 196 -2.41 11.54 10.19
C GLU A 196 -2.51 13.06 10.27
N ASN A 197 -1.38 13.76 10.38
CA ASN A 197 -1.36 15.23 10.41
C ASN A 197 -1.89 15.85 9.11
N PHE A 198 -1.59 15.26 7.94
CA PHE A 198 -2.17 15.68 6.66
C PHE A 198 -3.68 15.51 6.65
N VAL A 199 -4.18 14.34 7.00
CA VAL A 199 -5.63 14.06 7.02
C VAL A 199 -6.36 14.99 8.00
N ARG A 200 -5.83 15.18 9.19
CA ARG A 200 -6.45 16.08 10.20
C ARG A 200 -6.53 17.53 9.75
N ARG A 201 -5.60 18.01 8.93
CA ARG A 201 -5.55 19.44 8.55
C ARG A 201 -6.21 19.73 7.21
N TRP A 202 -6.12 18.81 6.25
CA TRP A 202 -6.58 19.01 4.87
C TRP A 202 -7.43 17.87 4.31
N GLY A 203 -7.65 16.81 5.07
CA GLY A 203 -8.38 15.63 4.61
C GLY A 203 -9.78 15.93 4.08
N GLY A 204 -10.48 16.92 4.66
CA GLY A 204 -11.80 17.32 4.19
C GLY A 204 -11.83 17.96 2.78
N ARG A 205 -10.66 18.28 2.21
CA ARG A 205 -10.51 18.80 0.85
C ARG A 205 -10.55 17.72 -0.21
N TYR A 206 -10.20 16.49 0.14
CA TYR A 206 -9.93 15.40 -0.80
C TYR A 206 -10.88 14.22 -0.61
N ALA A 207 -11.43 13.72 -1.71
CA ALA A 207 -12.16 12.46 -1.71
C ALA A 207 -11.20 11.28 -1.57
N TYR A 208 -10.06 11.36 -2.27
CA TYR A 208 -9.04 10.32 -2.32
C TYR A 208 -7.65 10.87 -2.06
N MET A 209 -6.78 10.01 -1.52
CA MET A 209 -5.33 10.26 -1.47
C MET A 209 -4.61 9.07 -2.10
N VAL A 210 -3.67 9.35 -2.99
CA VAL A 210 -2.72 8.37 -3.51
C VAL A 210 -1.46 8.47 -2.67
N MET A 211 -1.15 7.41 -1.95
CA MET A 211 0.06 7.35 -1.14
C MET A 211 1.23 6.92 -2.00
N LEU A 212 2.29 7.72 -1.98
CA LEU A 212 3.55 7.49 -2.68
C LEU A 212 4.68 7.34 -1.65
N ASP A 213 5.75 6.65 -2.01
CA ASP A 213 7.05 6.79 -1.38
C ASP A 213 7.96 7.69 -2.24
N ALA A 214 9.09 8.10 -1.71
CA ALA A 214 9.97 9.04 -2.38
C ALA A 214 10.55 8.52 -3.72
N ASP A 215 10.55 7.20 -3.89
CA ASP A 215 11.00 6.46 -5.07
C ASP A 215 9.85 5.89 -5.92
N SER A 216 8.61 6.22 -5.56
CA SER A 216 7.42 5.80 -6.30
C SER A 216 7.27 6.58 -7.61
N LEU A 217 6.89 5.85 -8.67
CA LEU A 217 6.49 6.42 -9.94
C LEU A 217 5.22 5.72 -10.44
N MET A 218 4.20 6.49 -10.84
CA MET A 218 2.94 5.95 -11.34
C MET A 218 2.53 6.61 -12.65
N GLU A 219 2.13 5.81 -13.62
CA GLU A 219 1.59 6.31 -14.88
C GLU A 219 0.21 6.96 -14.68
N ALA A 220 -0.06 8.02 -15.43
CA ALA A 220 -1.33 8.72 -15.33
C ALA A 220 -2.54 7.85 -15.75
N ALA A 221 -2.34 6.89 -16.63
CA ALA A 221 -3.37 5.92 -16.99
C ALA A 221 -3.77 5.06 -15.78
N THR A 222 -2.79 4.58 -15.02
CA THR A 222 -3.02 3.81 -13.78
C THR A 222 -3.76 4.66 -12.75
N LEU A 223 -3.31 5.89 -12.52
CA LEU A 223 -3.97 6.83 -11.60
C LEU A 223 -5.42 7.10 -12.01
N THR A 224 -5.66 7.31 -13.30
CA THR A 224 -7.01 7.52 -13.83
C THR A 224 -7.92 6.32 -13.60
N GLU A 225 -7.42 5.11 -13.86
CA GLU A 225 -8.16 3.87 -13.62
C GLU A 225 -8.45 3.67 -12.13
N MET A 226 -7.47 3.94 -11.25
CA MET A 226 -7.66 3.84 -9.80
C MET A 226 -8.75 4.80 -9.32
N VAL A 227 -8.74 6.06 -9.79
CA VAL A 227 -9.78 7.04 -9.46
C VAL A 227 -11.14 6.59 -9.97
N ALA A 228 -11.23 6.12 -11.23
CA ALA A 228 -12.47 5.63 -11.80
C ALA A 228 -13.09 4.45 -11.04
N ARG A 229 -12.25 3.55 -10.50
CA ARG A 229 -12.73 2.45 -9.64
C ARG A 229 -13.19 2.94 -8.28
N MET A 230 -12.49 3.88 -7.68
CA MET A 230 -12.93 4.49 -6.42
C MET A 230 -14.26 5.23 -6.57
N ASP A 231 -14.46 5.93 -7.69
CA ASP A 231 -15.73 6.61 -8.00
C ASP A 231 -16.87 5.60 -8.19
N ALA A 232 -16.63 4.52 -8.94
CA ALA A 232 -17.63 3.51 -9.26
C ALA A 232 -18.00 2.57 -8.09
N GLU A 233 -17.12 2.46 -7.08
CA GLU A 233 -17.29 1.52 -5.99
C GLU A 233 -17.25 2.24 -4.61
N PRO A 234 -18.39 2.73 -4.10
CA PRO A 234 -18.47 3.51 -2.86
C PRO A 234 -17.95 2.80 -1.61
N ARG A 235 -17.97 1.45 -1.59
CA ARG A 235 -17.45 0.63 -0.49
C ARG A 235 -15.95 0.40 -0.54
N LEU A 236 -15.29 0.72 -1.67
CA LEU A 236 -13.85 0.57 -1.80
C LEU A 236 -13.15 1.65 -0.97
N GLY A 237 -12.52 1.21 0.11
CA GLY A 237 -11.75 2.06 1.02
C GLY A 237 -10.30 2.23 0.61
N LEU A 238 -9.71 1.16 0.02
CA LEU A 238 -8.32 1.14 -0.41
C LEU A 238 -8.14 0.23 -1.62
N LEU A 239 -7.40 0.72 -2.63
CA LEU A 239 -6.95 -0.06 -3.79
C LEU A 239 -5.44 0.00 -3.90
N GLN A 240 -4.79 -1.15 -3.75
CA GLN A 240 -3.34 -1.34 -3.83
C GLN A 240 -2.95 -1.83 -5.23
N THR A 241 -1.96 -1.19 -5.85
CA THR A 241 -1.31 -1.72 -7.05
C THR A 241 -0.17 -2.67 -6.69
N MET A 242 0.36 -3.38 -7.69
CA MET A 242 1.61 -4.14 -7.58
C MET A 242 2.74 -3.32 -8.22
N PRO A 243 3.58 -2.60 -7.45
CA PRO A 243 4.71 -1.88 -8.01
C PRO A 243 5.72 -2.82 -8.65
N ARG A 244 6.27 -2.42 -9.79
CA ARG A 244 7.40 -3.08 -10.43
C ARG A 244 8.70 -2.43 -9.97
N LEU A 245 9.64 -3.23 -9.53
CA LEU A 245 10.97 -2.76 -9.14
C LEU A 245 11.74 -2.29 -10.38
N ILE A 246 12.34 -1.10 -10.29
CA ILE A 246 13.14 -0.49 -11.36
C ILE A 246 14.45 0.09 -10.80
N GLY A 247 15.39 0.42 -11.68
CA GLY A 247 16.60 1.15 -11.27
C GLY A 247 17.68 0.29 -10.59
N GLY A 248 17.58 -1.05 -10.63
CA GLY A 248 18.59 -1.92 -10.03
C GLY A 248 19.98 -1.73 -10.65
N GLU A 249 20.96 -1.19 -9.89
CA GLU A 249 22.33 -0.96 -10.35
C GLU A 249 23.28 -2.10 -9.95
N SER A 250 23.20 -2.59 -8.73
CA SER A 250 24.02 -3.69 -8.26
C SER A 250 23.56 -5.06 -8.84
N LEU A 251 24.46 -6.06 -8.86
CA LEU A 251 24.10 -7.42 -9.31
C LEU A 251 22.92 -7.99 -8.51
N LEU A 252 22.90 -7.78 -7.18
CA LEU A 252 21.81 -8.23 -6.32
C LEU A 252 20.51 -7.50 -6.64
N ALA A 253 20.54 -6.16 -6.78
CA ALA A 253 19.36 -5.37 -7.13
C ALA A 253 18.78 -5.78 -8.49
N ARG A 254 19.63 -6.02 -9.50
CA ARG A 254 19.21 -6.52 -10.82
C ARG A 254 18.61 -7.93 -10.75
N ALA A 255 19.16 -8.81 -9.91
CA ALA A 255 18.61 -10.14 -9.70
C ALA A 255 17.23 -10.08 -9.01
N ILE A 256 17.06 -9.21 -8.00
CA ILE A 256 15.78 -8.97 -7.34
C ILE A 256 14.76 -8.37 -8.33
N GLN A 257 15.15 -7.38 -9.11
CA GLN A 257 14.31 -6.79 -10.15
C GLN A 257 13.85 -7.81 -11.18
N PHE A 258 14.76 -8.67 -11.66
CA PHE A 258 14.44 -9.76 -12.59
C PHE A 258 13.48 -10.77 -11.97
N ALA A 259 13.74 -11.21 -10.74
CA ALA A 259 12.88 -12.13 -10.02
C ALA A 259 11.47 -11.51 -9.82
N GLY A 260 11.39 -10.24 -9.41
CA GLY A 260 10.14 -9.50 -9.27
C GLY A 260 9.35 -9.38 -10.58
N ALA A 261 10.05 -9.17 -11.70
CA ALA A 261 9.41 -9.11 -13.02
C ALA A 261 8.88 -10.49 -13.49
N LEU A 262 9.59 -11.58 -13.15
CA LEU A 262 9.24 -12.94 -13.56
C LEU A 262 8.15 -13.55 -12.67
N TYR A 263 8.33 -13.53 -11.35
CA TYR A 263 7.44 -14.19 -10.39
C TYR A 263 6.38 -13.27 -9.84
N GLY A 264 6.67 -11.97 -9.76
CA GLY A 264 5.79 -10.97 -9.13
C GLY A 264 4.35 -11.01 -9.62
N PRO A 265 4.08 -10.99 -10.93
CA PRO A 265 2.70 -11.03 -11.44
C PRO A 265 1.93 -12.29 -11.03
N ILE A 266 2.58 -13.45 -11.03
CA ILE A 266 1.96 -14.72 -10.64
C ILE A 266 1.63 -14.72 -9.14
N VAL A 267 2.59 -14.32 -8.32
CA VAL A 267 2.42 -14.22 -6.87
C VAL A 267 1.33 -13.20 -6.52
N ALA A 268 1.36 -12.02 -7.14
CA ALA A 268 0.39 -10.97 -6.89
C ALA A 268 -1.05 -11.38 -7.25
N ARG A 269 -1.23 -12.08 -8.40
CA ARG A 269 -2.54 -12.63 -8.77
C ARG A 269 -3.01 -13.68 -7.77
N GLY A 270 -2.10 -14.54 -7.29
CA GLY A 270 -2.39 -15.52 -6.25
C GLY A 270 -2.86 -14.85 -4.96
N VAL A 271 -2.12 -13.85 -4.50
CA VAL A 271 -2.45 -13.06 -3.30
C VAL A 271 -3.80 -12.35 -3.47
N ALA A 272 -4.03 -11.67 -4.60
CA ALA A 272 -5.29 -11.01 -4.89
C ALA A 272 -6.48 -11.98 -4.93
N ALA A 273 -6.28 -13.20 -5.46
CA ALA A 273 -7.34 -14.20 -5.56
C ALA A 273 -7.84 -14.66 -4.19
N TRP A 274 -6.93 -15.01 -3.26
CA TRP A 274 -7.34 -15.51 -1.94
C TRP A 274 -7.66 -14.40 -0.94
N GLN A 275 -7.09 -13.21 -1.09
CA GLN A 275 -7.46 -12.05 -0.27
C GLN A 275 -8.83 -11.49 -0.67
N GLY A 276 -9.08 -11.33 -1.97
CA GLY A 276 -10.32 -10.73 -2.47
C GLY A 276 -10.51 -9.30 -1.97
N GLU A 277 -11.63 -9.05 -1.29
CA GLU A 277 -11.96 -7.75 -0.69
C GLU A 277 -11.33 -7.55 0.72
N ASP A 278 -10.65 -8.59 1.23
CA ASP A 278 -9.92 -8.57 2.50
C ASP A 278 -8.40 -8.38 2.27
N GLY A 279 -8.04 -7.56 1.30
CA GLY A 279 -6.67 -7.28 0.93
C GLY A 279 -5.84 -6.60 2.01
N ASN A 280 -4.60 -6.30 1.66
CA ASN A 280 -3.67 -5.63 2.54
C ASN A 280 -3.18 -4.31 1.92
N TYR A 281 -2.46 -3.52 2.70
CA TYR A 281 -1.84 -2.26 2.29
C TYR A 281 -0.33 -2.35 2.49
N TRP A 282 0.43 -1.91 1.51
CA TRP A 282 1.90 -1.97 1.52
C TRP A 282 2.57 -0.63 1.81
N GLY A 283 1.77 0.38 2.15
CA GLY A 283 2.25 1.68 2.58
C GLY A 283 2.46 2.71 1.47
N HIS A 284 2.47 2.29 0.19
CA HIS A 284 2.67 3.16 -0.97
C HIS A 284 2.00 2.61 -2.23
N ASN A 285 1.98 3.40 -3.31
CA ASN A 285 1.38 3.08 -4.61
C ASN A 285 -0.05 2.54 -4.49
N ALA A 286 -0.82 3.18 -3.62
CA ALA A 286 -2.20 2.83 -3.33
C ALA A 286 -3.08 4.09 -3.30
N ILE A 287 -4.33 3.96 -3.72
CA ILE A 287 -5.34 5.00 -3.55
C ILE A 287 -6.25 4.65 -2.37
N ILE A 288 -6.53 5.64 -1.54
CA ILE A 288 -7.27 5.49 -0.29
C ILE A 288 -8.39 6.51 -0.24
N ARG A 289 -9.61 6.09 0.12
CA ARG A 289 -10.73 6.99 0.40
C ARG A 289 -10.47 7.73 1.71
N VAL A 290 -10.27 9.04 1.64
CA VAL A 290 -9.82 9.86 2.78
C VAL A 290 -10.80 9.79 3.95
N HIS A 291 -12.10 9.82 3.69
CA HIS A 291 -13.12 9.70 4.74
C HIS A 291 -13.06 8.33 5.45
N ALA A 292 -12.91 7.24 4.69
CA ALA A 292 -12.77 5.90 5.25
C ALA A 292 -11.52 5.78 6.14
N PHE A 293 -10.40 6.36 5.70
CA PHE A 293 -9.15 6.38 6.44
C PHE A 293 -9.27 7.21 7.73
N ALA A 294 -9.84 8.40 7.64
CA ALA A 294 -10.03 9.28 8.82
C ALA A 294 -10.94 8.64 9.88
N GLU A 295 -12.01 7.97 9.45
CA GLU A 295 -12.94 7.30 10.36
C GLU A 295 -12.33 6.05 11.02
N SER A 296 -11.47 5.33 10.31
CA SER A 296 -11.07 3.97 10.69
C SER A 296 -9.61 3.82 11.12
N CYS A 297 -8.68 4.66 10.63
CA CYS A 297 -7.25 4.40 10.72
C CYS A 297 -6.50 5.23 11.77
N GLY A 298 -7.18 5.89 12.69
CA GLY A 298 -6.52 6.56 13.81
C GLY A 298 -5.80 5.55 14.72
N LEU A 299 -4.46 5.55 14.69
CA LEU A 299 -3.66 4.57 15.41
C LEU A 299 -3.47 4.92 16.89
N PRO A 300 -3.65 3.97 17.82
CA PRO A 300 -3.34 4.18 19.22
C PRO A 300 -1.83 4.07 19.47
N ILE A 301 -1.36 4.74 20.52
CA ILE A 301 -0.04 4.48 21.09
C ILE A 301 -0.16 3.22 21.96
N LEU A 302 0.64 2.20 21.67
CA LEU A 302 0.64 0.94 22.41
C LEU A 302 1.25 1.14 23.80
N ARG A 303 0.62 0.53 24.82
CA ARG A 303 1.15 0.53 26.17
C ARG A 303 2.38 -0.39 26.27
N GLY A 304 3.37 0.01 27.06
CA GLY A 304 4.59 -0.76 27.28
C GLY A 304 5.85 0.00 26.90
N ARG A 305 7.02 -0.65 27.10
CA ARG A 305 8.34 -0.13 26.71
C ARG A 305 8.73 -0.66 25.33
N ASN A 306 9.52 0.10 24.58
CA ASN A 306 10.12 -0.37 23.35
C ASN A 306 10.90 -1.69 23.58
N PRO A 307 10.79 -2.67 22.64
CA PRO A 307 10.14 -2.60 21.33
C PRO A 307 8.65 -3.00 21.33
N ILE A 308 8.04 -3.38 22.45
CA ILE A 308 6.68 -3.93 22.53
C ILE A 308 5.62 -2.82 22.60
N GLY A 309 5.99 -1.62 23.08
CA GLY A 309 5.11 -0.45 23.20
C GLY A 309 5.53 0.72 22.32
N GLY A 310 4.76 1.81 22.33
CA GLY A 310 5.02 3.02 21.57
C GLY A 310 4.21 3.10 20.27
N HIS A 311 4.71 3.83 19.27
CA HIS A 311 4.04 3.97 17.98
C HIS A 311 4.10 2.67 17.17
N ILE A 312 3.00 2.35 16.48
CA ILE A 312 2.91 1.19 15.57
C ILE A 312 3.80 1.48 14.35
N MET A 313 4.81 0.66 14.13
CA MET A 313 5.81 0.86 13.07
C MET A 313 5.32 0.34 11.71
N SER A 314 4.78 -0.89 11.63
CA SER A 314 4.11 -1.44 10.45
C SER A 314 2.65 -0.98 10.44
N HIS A 315 2.47 0.33 10.29
CA HIS A 315 1.17 0.96 10.40
C HIS A 315 0.23 0.60 9.24
N ASP A 316 0.75 0.39 8.06
CA ASP A 316 0.10 0.03 6.82
C ASP A 316 -0.76 -1.24 6.94
N PHE A 317 -0.20 -2.33 7.45
CA PHE A 317 -0.93 -3.57 7.73
C PHE A 317 -2.07 -3.37 8.74
N VAL A 318 -1.82 -2.56 9.77
CA VAL A 318 -2.82 -2.27 10.80
C VAL A 318 -3.93 -1.37 10.23
N GLU A 319 -3.59 -0.37 9.42
CA GLU A 319 -4.55 0.51 8.73
C GLU A 319 -5.48 -0.29 7.80
N ALA A 320 -4.92 -1.22 7.00
CA ALA A 320 -5.72 -2.13 6.18
C ALA A 320 -6.66 -2.99 7.04
N ALA A 321 -6.17 -3.55 8.15
CA ALA A 321 -6.99 -4.33 9.06
C ALA A 321 -8.12 -3.51 9.71
N LEU A 322 -7.84 -2.24 10.04
CA LEU A 322 -8.82 -1.31 10.60
C LEU A 322 -9.90 -0.91 9.58
N LEU A 323 -9.52 -0.66 8.31
CA LEU A 323 -10.47 -0.43 7.22
C LEU A 323 -11.41 -1.61 7.03
N ARG A 324 -10.87 -2.83 6.91
CA ARG A 324 -11.67 -4.06 6.79
C ARG A 324 -12.60 -4.25 7.98
N ARG A 325 -12.09 -4.05 9.20
CA ARG A 325 -12.88 -4.13 10.43
C ARG A 325 -14.04 -3.12 10.45
N ALA A 326 -13.86 -1.96 9.81
CA ALA A 326 -14.89 -0.95 9.66
C ALA A 326 -15.89 -1.26 8.51
N GLY A 327 -15.69 -2.34 7.76
CA GLY A 327 -16.56 -2.78 6.66
C GLY A 327 -16.22 -2.14 5.31
N TRP A 328 -15.02 -1.57 5.16
CA TRP A 328 -14.51 -1.10 3.88
C TRP A 328 -13.83 -2.25 3.13
N ASP A 329 -14.01 -2.28 1.82
CA ASP A 329 -13.29 -3.18 0.94
C ASP A 329 -11.84 -2.69 0.81
N VAL A 330 -10.89 -3.58 1.03
CA VAL A 330 -9.46 -3.35 0.81
C VAL A 330 -9.00 -4.36 -0.23
N ARG A 331 -8.49 -3.87 -1.35
CA ARG A 331 -8.23 -4.72 -2.50
C ARG A 331 -6.83 -4.48 -3.07
N MET A 332 -6.21 -5.55 -3.53
CA MET A 332 -5.06 -5.48 -4.43
C MET A 332 -5.52 -5.78 -5.86
N ASP A 333 -5.07 -4.98 -6.82
CA ASP A 333 -5.24 -5.28 -8.23
C ASP A 333 -3.87 -5.45 -8.91
N PRO A 334 -3.46 -6.70 -9.16
CA PRO A 334 -2.18 -7.01 -9.80
C PRO A 334 -2.17 -6.73 -11.31
N ASP A 335 -3.35 -6.54 -11.92
CA ASP A 335 -3.48 -6.30 -13.36
C ASP A 335 -3.40 -4.79 -13.70
N LEU A 336 -3.38 -3.92 -12.70
CA LEU A 336 -3.06 -2.50 -12.86
C LEU A 336 -1.55 -2.33 -13.05
N GLY A 337 -1.13 -2.19 -14.30
CA GLY A 337 0.24 -1.85 -14.68
C GLY A 337 0.59 -0.39 -14.36
N GLY A 338 1.79 0.07 -14.78
CA GLY A 338 2.18 1.48 -14.68
C GLY A 338 2.43 1.98 -13.25
N SER A 339 2.80 1.09 -12.36
CA SER A 339 3.20 1.40 -10.98
C SER A 339 4.62 0.86 -10.75
N TYR A 340 5.51 1.72 -10.26
CA TYR A 340 6.94 1.44 -10.14
C TYR A 340 7.50 1.90 -8.80
N GLU A 341 8.58 1.24 -8.36
CA GLU A 341 9.34 1.54 -7.15
C GLU A 341 10.83 1.42 -7.45
N GLY A 342 11.63 2.36 -6.96
CA GLY A 342 13.08 2.35 -7.07
C GLY A 342 13.75 1.26 -6.22
N LEU A 343 14.92 0.73 -6.65
CA LEU A 343 15.75 -0.21 -5.91
C LEU A 343 17.05 0.45 -5.44
#